data_6b90fe175243b31048c545d891f7768b
#
_entry.id   6b90fe175243b31048c545d891f7768b
#
_cell.length_a   1.000
_cell.length_b   1.000
_cell.length_c   1.000
_cell.angle_alpha   90.00
_cell.angle_beta   90.00
_cell.angle_gamma   90.00
#
_symmetry.space_group_name_H-M   'P 1'
#
loop_
_entity.id
_entity.type
_entity.pdbx_description
1 polymer ?
#
loop_
_entity_poly.entity_id
_entity_poly.type
_entity_poly.pdbx_seq_one_letter_code
_entity_poly.pdbx_strand_id
1 'polypeptide(L)'
;MMSLADGTRPMLKVVADQHGNPTSTTAVARQLRNILAKPDLVGTFHLTCEGEATWFEFAQEIFRLAGKTQAVSPCTTDEFPRPAPRPKNSRLDKMMLRLAGLPPMPDWHDALAEFMKSEFNS
;
A
#
# COMPACT_ATOMS: atom_id res chain seq x y z
N MET A 1 -5.18 8.32 7.52
CA MET A 1 -3.86 8.48 8.16
C MET A 1 -3.51 9.95 8.37
N MET A 2 -3.40 10.76 7.33
CA MET A 2 -3.01 12.19 7.47
C MET A 2 -3.92 13.00 8.39
N SER A 3 -5.23 12.80 8.35
CA SER A 3 -6.19 13.47 9.23
C SER A 3 -6.07 13.09 10.72
N LEU A 4 -5.41 11.99 11.03
CA LEU A 4 -5.17 11.55 12.41
C LEU A 4 -3.88 12.15 12.99
N ALA A 5 -3.02 12.73 12.15
CA ALA A 5 -1.76 13.36 12.53
C ALA A 5 -1.93 14.89 12.70
N ASP A 6 -3.02 15.30 13.33
CA ASP A 6 -3.35 16.70 13.59
C ASP A 6 -2.69 17.28 14.86
N GLY A 7 -1.87 16.46 15.54
CA GLY A 7 -1.20 16.84 16.78
C GLY A 7 -2.07 16.80 18.03
N THR A 8 -3.35 16.43 17.92
CA THR A 8 -4.27 16.33 19.07
C THR A 8 -4.07 15.05 19.88
N ARG A 9 -3.43 14.03 19.26
CA ARG A 9 -3.16 12.73 19.88
C ARG A 9 -1.67 12.54 20.12
N PRO A 10 -1.24 12.28 21.36
CA PRO A 10 0.19 12.10 21.68
C PRO A 10 0.79 10.86 21.00
N MET A 11 -0.01 9.83 20.73
CA MET A 11 0.42 8.57 20.09
C MET A 11 -0.72 7.92 19.33
N LEU A 12 -0.44 7.43 18.13
CA LEU A 12 -1.37 6.62 17.34
C LEU A 12 -0.99 5.15 17.43
N LYS A 13 -1.96 4.30 17.78
CA LYS A 13 -1.80 2.84 17.69
C LYS A 13 -2.22 2.37 16.31
N VAL A 14 -1.37 1.59 15.65
CA VAL A 14 -1.62 1.06 14.31
C VAL A 14 -1.31 -0.44 14.27
N VAL A 15 -2.19 -1.21 13.64
CA VAL A 15 -2.07 -2.66 13.54
C VAL A 15 -0.79 -3.06 12.81
N ALA A 16 -0.02 -3.97 13.41
CA ALA A 16 1.27 -4.43 12.92
C ALA A 16 1.35 -5.93 12.59
N ASP A 17 0.23 -6.65 12.70
CA ASP A 17 0.13 -8.10 12.44
C ASP A 17 -0.72 -8.44 11.20
N GLN A 18 -1.01 -7.45 10.37
CA GLN A 18 -1.68 -7.62 9.07
C GLN A 18 -0.74 -7.17 7.97
N HIS A 19 -0.28 -8.12 7.14
CA HIS A 19 0.65 -7.89 6.03
C HIS A 19 -0.09 -7.80 4.70
N GLY A 20 0.28 -6.84 3.87
CA GLY A 20 -0.30 -6.64 2.55
C GLY A 20 0.68 -5.97 1.58
N ASN A 21 0.17 -5.60 0.42
CA ASN A 21 0.93 -4.84 -0.57
C ASN A 21 0.23 -3.48 -0.78
N PRO A 22 0.67 -2.40 -0.12
CA PRO A 22 0.12 -1.07 -0.38
C PRO A 22 0.23 -0.74 -1.86
N THR A 23 -0.86 -0.25 -2.47
CA THR A 23 -0.91 -0.09 -3.93
C THR A 23 -1.61 1.21 -4.30
N SER A 24 -0.97 2.03 -5.14
CA SER A 24 -1.57 3.24 -5.65
C SER A 24 -2.44 2.97 -6.88
N THR A 25 -3.52 3.72 -7.02
CA THR A 25 -4.40 3.66 -8.20
C THR A 25 -3.68 4.03 -9.49
N THR A 26 -2.73 4.95 -9.43
CA THR A 26 -1.89 5.34 -10.58
C THR A 26 -1.04 4.17 -11.07
N ALA A 27 -0.42 3.40 -10.16
CA ALA A 27 0.36 2.22 -10.53
C ALA A 27 -0.52 1.17 -11.21
N VAL A 28 -1.72 0.92 -10.67
CA VAL A 28 -2.69 0.00 -11.27
C VAL A 28 -3.11 0.48 -12.66
N ALA A 29 -3.44 1.75 -12.82
CA ALA A 29 -3.87 2.31 -14.11
C ALA A 29 -2.78 2.19 -15.18
N ARG A 30 -1.53 2.44 -14.84
CA ARG A 30 -0.39 2.26 -15.75
C ARG A 30 -0.24 0.79 -16.20
N GLN A 31 -0.37 -0.15 -15.27
CA GLN A 31 -0.26 -1.57 -15.59
C GLN A 31 -1.46 -2.08 -16.40
N LEU A 32 -2.66 -1.61 -16.11
CA LEU A 32 -3.85 -1.90 -16.95
C LEU A 32 -3.63 -1.46 -18.38
N ARG A 33 -3.05 -0.28 -18.60
CA ARG A 33 -2.72 0.21 -19.96
C ARG A 33 -1.75 -0.75 -20.67
N ASN A 34 -0.75 -1.28 -19.96
CA ASN A 34 0.20 -2.27 -20.54
C ASN A 34 -0.51 -3.58 -20.92
N ILE A 35 -1.43 -4.06 -20.08
CA ILE A 35 -2.24 -5.27 -20.36
C ILE A 35 -3.14 -5.04 -21.57
N LEU A 36 -3.86 -3.94 -21.62
CA LEU A 36 -4.79 -3.61 -22.72
C LEU A 36 -4.08 -3.40 -24.07
N ALA A 37 -2.80 -3.04 -24.05
CA ALA A 37 -1.99 -2.96 -25.27
C ALA A 37 -1.65 -4.33 -25.88
N LYS A 38 -1.95 -5.44 -25.18
CA LYS A 38 -1.73 -6.82 -25.63
C LYS A 38 -3.07 -7.56 -25.68
N PRO A 39 -3.82 -7.47 -26.80
CA PRO A 39 -5.20 -7.96 -26.89
C PRO A 39 -5.35 -9.48 -26.73
N ASP A 40 -4.28 -10.25 -26.91
CA ASP A 40 -4.27 -11.70 -26.75
C ASP A 40 -4.10 -12.18 -25.31
N LEU A 41 -3.82 -11.26 -24.37
CA LEU A 41 -3.71 -11.61 -22.95
C LEU A 41 -5.09 -11.86 -22.37
N VAL A 42 -5.24 -13.04 -21.76
CA VAL A 42 -6.46 -13.46 -21.05
C VAL A 42 -6.10 -14.03 -19.69
N GLY A 43 -7.03 -13.98 -18.77
CA GLY A 43 -6.85 -14.56 -17.44
C GLY A 43 -6.95 -13.54 -16.31
N THR A 44 -6.55 -13.94 -15.11
CA THR A 44 -6.58 -13.12 -13.92
C THR A 44 -5.18 -12.59 -13.62
N PHE A 45 -5.06 -11.28 -13.46
CA PHE A 45 -3.81 -10.59 -13.14
C PHE A 45 -3.93 -9.90 -11.79
N HIS A 46 -2.99 -10.17 -10.90
CA HIS A 46 -2.84 -9.43 -9.65
C HIS A 46 -1.97 -8.20 -9.91
N LEU A 47 -2.44 -7.02 -9.54
CA LEU A 47 -1.80 -5.73 -9.82
C LEU A 47 -1.44 -4.97 -8.54
N THR A 48 -1.04 -5.68 -7.49
CA THR A 48 -0.51 -5.03 -6.28
C THR A 48 0.93 -4.57 -6.50
N CYS A 49 1.35 -3.48 -5.86
CA CYS A 49 2.74 -3.06 -5.86
C CYS A 49 3.66 -4.14 -5.28
N GLU A 50 4.94 -4.08 -5.63
CA GLU A 50 5.97 -4.94 -5.07
C GLU A 50 6.30 -4.52 -3.64
N GLY A 51 6.95 -5.44 -2.90
CA GLY A 51 7.22 -5.27 -1.49
C GLY A 51 5.99 -5.55 -0.62
N GLU A 52 6.20 -5.55 0.67
CA GLU A 52 5.15 -5.78 1.66
C GLU A 52 5.23 -4.73 2.76
N ALA A 53 4.11 -4.48 3.40
CA ALA A 53 4.06 -3.67 4.61
C ALA A 53 2.89 -4.10 5.50
N THR A 54 3.06 -3.90 6.79
CA THR A 54 1.96 -3.83 7.74
C THR A 54 1.33 -2.44 7.69
N TRP A 55 0.14 -2.29 8.25
CA TRP A 55 -0.46 -0.96 8.40
C TRP A 55 0.41 -0.01 9.22
N PHE A 56 1.14 -0.56 10.21
CA PHE A 56 2.07 0.22 11.03
C PHE A 56 3.23 0.77 10.20
N GLU A 57 3.91 -0.07 9.43
CA GLU A 57 5.01 0.36 8.55
C GLU A 57 4.54 1.35 7.49
N PHE A 58 3.37 1.12 6.92
CA PHE A 58 2.77 2.04 5.95
C PHE A 58 2.48 3.42 6.57
N ALA A 59 1.95 3.46 7.81
CA ALA A 59 1.72 4.71 8.52
C ALA A 59 3.01 5.46 8.83
N GLN A 60 4.05 4.74 9.25
CA GLN A 60 5.36 5.33 9.51
C GLN A 60 5.93 6.02 8.26
N GLU A 61 5.86 5.36 7.11
CA GLU A 61 6.37 5.90 5.86
C GLU A 61 5.56 7.12 5.39
N ILE A 62 4.23 7.11 5.55
CA ILE A 62 3.40 8.29 5.26
C ILE A 62 3.85 9.50 6.10
N PHE A 63 4.04 9.31 7.40
CA PHE A 63 4.45 10.42 8.27
C PHE A 63 5.87 10.90 7.99
N ARG A 64 6.77 9.97 7.67
CA ARG A 64 8.14 10.30 7.24
C ARG A 64 8.13 11.19 5.98
N LEU A 65 7.38 10.79 4.95
CA LEU A 65 7.26 11.54 3.69
C LEU A 65 6.56 12.90 3.87
N ALA A 66 5.62 12.97 4.80
CA ALA A 66 4.90 14.21 5.12
C ALA A 66 5.70 15.16 6.03
N GLY A 67 6.90 14.77 6.48
CA GLY A 67 7.69 15.55 7.44
C GLY A 67 7.02 15.73 8.80
N LYS A 68 6.14 14.80 9.19
CA LYS A 68 5.42 14.86 10.46
C LYS A 68 6.08 13.97 11.52
N THR A 69 6.21 14.52 12.73
CA THR A 69 6.81 13.83 13.88
C THR A 69 5.79 13.08 14.73
N GLN A 70 4.67 12.65 14.13
CA GLN A 70 3.64 11.92 14.84
C GLN A 70 4.18 10.58 15.37
N ALA A 71 4.08 10.38 16.68
CA ALA A 71 4.44 9.11 17.30
C ALA A 71 3.43 8.02 16.93
N VAL A 72 3.93 6.89 16.46
CA VAL A 72 3.14 5.71 16.09
C VAL A 72 3.66 4.52 16.88
N SER A 73 2.76 3.76 17.48
CA SER A 73 3.11 2.50 18.15
C SER A 73 2.37 1.32 17.52
N PRO A 74 3.02 0.15 17.45
CA PRO A 74 2.37 -1.04 16.93
C PRO A 74 1.31 -1.56 17.92
N CYS A 75 0.26 -2.17 17.39
CA CYS A 75 -0.70 -2.95 18.15
C CYS A 75 -1.10 -4.21 17.38
N THR A 76 -1.73 -5.15 18.04
CA THR A 76 -2.27 -6.35 17.40
C THR A 76 -3.70 -6.13 16.89
N THR A 77 -4.15 -7.01 16.01
CA THR A 77 -5.54 -7.02 15.53
C THR A 77 -6.54 -7.17 16.71
N ASP A 78 -6.18 -7.98 17.70
CA ASP A 78 -7.04 -8.24 18.87
C ASP A 78 -7.23 -7.00 19.75
N GLU A 79 -6.24 -6.10 19.77
CA GLU A 79 -6.35 -4.80 20.48
C GLU A 79 -7.26 -3.80 19.75
N PHE A 80 -7.60 -4.08 18.49
CA PHE A 80 -8.42 -3.21 17.66
C PHE A 80 -9.55 -3.98 16.98
N PRO A 81 -10.50 -4.54 17.76
CA PRO A 81 -11.54 -5.42 17.25
C PRO A 81 -12.40 -4.71 16.19
N ARG A 82 -12.70 -5.40 15.10
CA ARG A 82 -13.58 -4.95 14.02
C ARG A 82 -14.68 -5.98 13.80
N PRO A 83 -15.90 -5.56 13.35
CA PRO A 83 -17.00 -6.49 13.06
C PRO A 83 -16.62 -7.56 12.03
N ALA A 84 -15.84 -7.19 11.00
CA ALA A 84 -15.36 -8.12 9.98
C ALA A 84 -13.94 -8.58 10.32
N PRO A 85 -13.67 -9.91 10.33
CA PRO A 85 -12.33 -10.43 10.52
C PRO A 85 -11.42 -9.98 9.37
N ARG A 86 -10.18 -9.60 9.69
CA ARG A 86 -9.17 -9.18 8.72
C ARG A 86 -8.13 -10.27 8.56
N PRO A 87 -7.73 -10.61 7.32
CA PRO A 87 -6.66 -11.59 7.10
C PRO A 87 -5.33 -11.05 7.63
N LYS A 88 -4.54 -11.93 8.25
CA LYS A 88 -3.17 -11.60 8.67
C LYS A 88 -2.21 -11.43 7.50
N ASN A 89 -2.53 -12.05 6.36
CA ASN A 89 -1.73 -11.99 5.15
C ASN A 89 -2.66 -11.84 3.94
N SER A 90 -2.58 -10.69 3.28
CA SER A 90 -3.30 -10.39 2.03
C SER A 90 -2.34 -10.09 0.87
N ARG A 91 -1.08 -10.52 0.97
CA ARG A 91 -0.09 -10.35 -0.09
C ARG A 91 -0.46 -11.21 -1.29
N LEU A 92 -0.26 -10.67 -2.49
CA LEU A 92 -0.55 -11.36 -3.75
C LEU A 92 0.74 -11.59 -4.55
N ASP A 93 0.91 -12.80 -5.06
CA ASP A 93 1.93 -13.07 -6.06
C ASP A 93 1.47 -12.59 -7.44
N LYS A 94 2.37 -12.00 -8.21
CA LYS A 94 2.12 -11.43 -9.53
C LYS A 94 2.68 -12.32 -10.66
N MET A 95 2.52 -13.63 -10.51
CA MET A 95 3.04 -14.64 -11.44
C MET A 95 2.58 -14.39 -12.88
N MET A 96 1.32 -14.02 -13.09
CA MET A 96 0.80 -13.79 -14.44
C MET A 96 1.45 -12.60 -15.14
N LEU A 97 1.85 -11.56 -14.42
CA LEU A 97 2.62 -10.46 -15.00
C LEU A 97 3.98 -10.94 -15.50
N ARG A 98 4.67 -11.76 -14.71
CA ARG A 98 5.96 -12.33 -15.09
C ARG A 98 5.85 -13.26 -16.30
N LEU A 99 4.89 -14.17 -16.29
CA LEU A 99 4.68 -15.11 -17.40
C LEU A 99 4.28 -14.40 -18.71
N ALA A 100 3.54 -13.30 -18.63
CA ALA A 100 3.16 -12.50 -19.78
C ALA A 100 4.28 -11.57 -20.28
N GLY A 101 5.44 -11.53 -19.61
CA GLY A 101 6.55 -10.64 -19.96
C GLY A 101 6.19 -9.15 -19.80
N LEU A 102 5.24 -8.83 -18.93
CA LEU A 102 4.87 -7.45 -18.62
C LEU A 102 5.87 -6.82 -17.64
N PRO A 103 6.03 -5.48 -17.67
CA PRO A 103 6.84 -4.80 -16.67
C PRO A 103 6.35 -5.14 -15.24
N PRO A 104 7.25 -5.24 -14.25
CA PRO A 104 6.82 -5.42 -12.85
C PRO A 104 6.06 -4.19 -12.36
N MET A 105 5.24 -4.40 -11.34
CA MET A 105 4.66 -3.27 -10.59
C MET A 105 5.76 -2.51 -9.84
N PRO A 106 5.61 -1.21 -9.61
CA PRO A 106 6.58 -0.46 -8.81
C PRO A 106 6.61 -0.95 -7.37
N ASP A 107 7.71 -0.69 -6.66
CA ASP A 107 7.75 -0.85 -5.20
C ASP A 107 6.76 0.11 -4.52
N TRP A 108 6.14 -0.32 -3.43
CA TRP A 108 5.12 0.47 -2.75
C TRP A 108 5.65 1.78 -2.16
N HIS A 109 6.94 1.83 -1.76
CA HIS A 109 7.56 3.07 -1.26
C HIS A 109 7.64 4.12 -2.38
N ASP A 110 8.04 3.70 -3.59
CA ASP A 110 8.14 4.61 -4.74
C ASP A 110 6.75 5.11 -5.15
N ALA A 111 5.77 4.20 -5.19
CA ALA A 111 4.38 4.53 -5.51
C ALA A 111 3.77 5.48 -4.47
N LEU A 112 4.07 5.28 -3.18
CA LEU A 112 3.63 6.18 -2.11
C LEU A 112 4.31 7.55 -2.22
N ALA A 113 5.63 7.58 -2.47
CA ALA A 113 6.37 8.84 -2.62
C ALA A 113 5.84 9.66 -3.81
N GLU A 114 5.52 9.01 -4.94
CA GLU A 114 4.90 9.66 -6.09
C GLU A 114 3.53 10.25 -5.71
N PHE A 115 2.69 9.48 -5.06
CA PHE A 115 1.37 9.91 -4.58
C PHE A 115 1.48 11.13 -3.64
N MET A 116 2.38 11.08 -2.67
CA MET A 116 2.56 12.18 -1.71
C MET A 116 3.02 13.47 -2.39
N LYS A 117 3.86 13.38 -3.42
CA LYS A 117 4.28 14.56 -4.21
C LYS A 117 3.12 15.16 -4.99
N SER A 118 2.28 14.33 -5.60
CA SER A 118 1.16 14.81 -6.43
C SER A 118 0.05 15.47 -5.60
N GLU A 119 -0.22 14.92 -4.41
CA GLU A 119 -1.39 15.33 -3.61
C GLU A 119 -1.06 16.37 -2.52
N PHE A 120 0.18 16.38 -2.03
CA PHE A 120 0.53 17.18 -0.84
C PHE A 120 1.67 18.18 -1.05
N ASN A 121 2.38 18.15 -2.19
CA ASN A 121 3.47 19.08 -2.50
C ASN A 121 3.19 19.93 -3.76
N SER A 122 1.95 19.98 -4.18
CA SER A 122 1.52 20.85 -5.29
C SER A 122 1.14 22.23 -4.81
#